data_09ca962e6445295a522dbc55412f45c1
#
_entry.id   09ca962e6445295a522dbc55412f45c1
#
_cell.length_a   1.000
_cell.length_b   1.000
_cell.length_c   1.000
_cell.angle_alpha   90.00
_cell.angle_beta   90.00
_cell.angle_gamma   90.00
#
_symmetry.space_group_name_H-M   'P 1'
#
loop_
_entity.id
_entity.type
_entity.pdbx_description
1 polymer ?
#
loop_
_entity_poly.entity_id
_entity_poly.type
_entity_poly.pdbx_seq_one_letter_code
_entity_poly.pdbx_strand_id
1 'polypeptide(L)'
;MADVYRLPFHSLRFSSSLPTSFTSSFNSLQPGLPPNQNPYKRVYPLSYSSVTRVAFRPRKQLVHFKVQAAVAEKDRDQPKWWERSVPNMVDIHSTQEFLSALGQAGDRLVIVEFYGTWCASCRALFPKLCRTAEDHPEILFLKVNFDENKPMCKSMNVKVLPYFHFYRGAEGQLESFSCSLAKFQKLKDAIALHNTARCSIGPPKGVGDLILEPSSVPKDKPSESASS
;
A
#
# COMPACT_ATOMS: atom_id res chain seq x y z
N MET A 1 -53.75 -7.77 -20.12
CA MET A 1 -52.99 -8.82 -20.85
C MET A 1 -51.53 -8.60 -20.47
N ALA A 2 -51.03 -9.44 -19.61
CA ALA A 2 -49.67 -9.34 -19.06
C ALA A 2 -48.90 -10.57 -19.52
N ASP A 3 -47.96 -10.37 -20.41
CA ASP A 3 -47.07 -11.45 -20.87
C ASP A 3 -45.83 -11.51 -19.97
N VAL A 4 -45.74 -12.59 -19.21
CA VAL A 4 -44.64 -12.91 -18.32
C VAL A 4 -43.61 -13.71 -19.12
N TYR A 5 -42.48 -13.11 -19.47
CA TYR A 5 -41.36 -13.84 -20.07
C TYR A 5 -40.57 -14.59 -18.99
N ARG A 6 -40.71 -15.90 -18.99
CA ARG A 6 -39.98 -16.87 -18.17
C ARG A 6 -38.68 -17.24 -18.91
N LEU A 7 -37.51 -16.90 -18.37
CA LEU A 7 -36.23 -17.38 -18.85
C LEU A 7 -35.88 -18.74 -18.23
N PRO A 8 -35.33 -19.70 -18.98
CA PRO A 8 -34.96 -21.01 -18.45
C PRO A 8 -33.60 -20.97 -17.73
N PHE A 9 -33.57 -21.50 -16.51
CA PHE A 9 -32.35 -21.79 -15.76
C PHE A 9 -31.62 -22.97 -16.40
N HIS A 10 -30.44 -22.73 -16.98
CA HIS A 10 -29.50 -23.79 -17.32
C HIS A 10 -28.66 -24.12 -16.09
N SER A 11 -28.95 -25.29 -15.51
CA SER A 11 -28.16 -25.90 -14.46
C SER A 11 -26.85 -26.45 -15.05
N LEU A 12 -25.72 -25.77 -14.79
CA LEU A 12 -24.41 -26.32 -15.08
C LEU A 12 -23.96 -27.20 -13.91
N ARG A 13 -24.02 -28.50 -14.12
CA ARG A 13 -23.43 -29.52 -13.25
C ARG A 13 -21.91 -29.47 -13.44
N PHE A 14 -21.17 -28.99 -12.43
CA PHE A 14 -19.73 -29.20 -12.34
C PHE A 14 -19.47 -30.60 -11.77
N SER A 15 -18.89 -31.43 -12.61
CA SER A 15 -18.37 -32.74 -12.25
C SER A 15 -17.06 -32.57 -11.55
N SER A 16 -16.96 -32.92 -10.27
CA SER A 16 -15.74 -32.94 -9.50
C SER A 16 -14.97 -34.22 -9.81
N SER A 17 -13.87 -34.12 -10.55
CA SER A 17 -12.86 -35.15 -10.65
C SER A 17 -11.66 -34.76 -9.77
N LEU A 18 -11.45 -35.52 -8.71
CA LEU A 18 -10.29 -35.48 -7.84
C LEU A 18 -9.11 -36.20 -8.54
N PRO A 19 -7.91 -35.61 -8.57
CA PRO A 19 -6.73 -36.39 -8.88
C PRO A 19 -6.12 -36.97 -7.59
N THR A 20 -5.78 -38.23 -7.71
CA THR A 20 -5.16 -39.14 -6.78
C THR A 20 -3.82 -38.62 -6.20
N SER A 21 -3.67 -38.93 -4.91
CA SER A 21 -2.48 -38.82 -4.09
C SER A 21 -1.21 -39.41 -4.73
N PHE A 22 -0.15 -38.56 -4.85
CA PHE A 22 1.22 -39.03 -5.01
C PHE A 22 1.89 -39.03 -3.64
N THR A 23 2.10 -40.23 -3.11
CA THR A 23 2.99 -40.50 -1.97
C THR A 23 4.42 -40.51 -2.50
N SER A 24 5.16 -39.46 -2.21
CA SER A 24 6.60 -39.38 -2.48
C SER A 24 7.36 -39.65 -1.19
N SER A 25 7.86 -40.87 -1.03
CA SER A 25 8.80 -41.23 0.01
C SER A 25 10.15 -40.58 -0.29
N PHE A 26 10.53 -39.57 0.46
CA PHE A 26 11.90 -39.09 0.49
C PHE A 26 12.65 -39.74 1.64
N ASN A 27 13.54 -40.69 1.30
CA ASN A 27 14.58 -41.18 2.17
C ASN A 27 15.48 -40.04 2.64
N SER A 28 15.44 -39.78 3.93
CA SER A 28 16.36 -38.91 4.65
C SER A 28 17.74 -39.56 4.73
N LEU A 29 18.67 -39.15 3.89
CA LEU A 29 20.08 -39.31 4.12
C LEU A 29 20.63 -38.04 4.76
N GLN A 30 20.71 -38.00 6.08
CA GLN A 30 21.47 -37.00 6.81
C GLN A 30 22.97 -37.29 6.66
N PRO A 31 23.79 -36.33 6.20
CA PRO A 31 25.24 -36.40 6.38
C PRO A 31 25.55 -36.12 7.85
N GLY A 32 26.24 -37.05 8.49
CA GLY A 32 26.70 -36.92 9.87
C GLY A 32 27.64 -35.74 10.06
N LEU A 33 27.37 -34.95 11.08
CA LEU A 33 28.27 -33.90 11.57
C LEU A 33 29.49 -34.55 12.23
N PRO A 34 30.72 -34.08 11.99
CA PRO A 34 31.91 -34.59 12.69
C PRO A 34 31.89 -34.14 14.16
N PRO A 35 32.44 -34.95 15.08
CA PRO A 35 32.49 -34.58 16.50
C PRO A 35 33.43 -33.39 16.71
N ASN A 36 32.88 -32.35 17.37
CA ASN A 36 33.62 -31.16 17.79
C ASN A 36 34.70 -31.57 18.82
N GLN A 37 35.94 -31.74 18.36
CA GLN A 37 37.09 -31.89 19.21
C GLN A 37 37.56 -30.52 19.65
N ASN A 38 37.27 -30.16 20.88
CA ASN A 38 37.74 -28.94 21.54
C ASN A 38 39.08 -29.26 22.25
N PRO A 39 40.27 -28.90 21.70
CA PRO A 39 41.57 -29.31 22.22
C PRO A 39 42.17 -28.34 23.25
N TYR A 40 41.39 -27.51 23.90
CA TYR A 40 41.92 -26.57 24.90
C TYR A 40 41.41 -26.83 26.31
N LYS A 41 41.71 -28.00 26.88
CA LYS A 41 41.81 -28.15 28.32
C LYS A 41 43.17 -27.59 28.74
N ARG A 42 43.25 -26.29 28.93
CA ARG A 42 44.44 -25.69 29.56
C ARG A 42 44.32 -25.90 31.07
N VAL A 43 45.06 -26.92 31.56
CA VAL A 43 45.26 -27.12 32.99
C VAL A 43 46.13 -26.01 33.51
N TYR A 44 45.61 -25.18 34.37
CA TYR A 44 46.38 -24.20 35.14
C TYR A 44 46.86 -24.82 36.41
N PRO A 45 48.19 -24.70 36.74
CA PRO A 45 48.70 -25.19 38.03
C PRO A 45 48.18 -24.29 39.14
N LEU A 46 47.70 -24.90 40.20
CA LEU A 46 47.37 -24.31 41.48
C LEU A 46 48.66 -23.78 42.14
N SER A 47 48.96 -22.50 41.97
CA SER A 47 49.95 -21.84 42.81
C SER A 47 49.24 -21.29 44.04
N TYR A 48 49.50 -21.95 45.14
CA TYR A 48 49.14 -21.52 46.49
C TYR A 48 50.11 -20.40 46.89
N SER A 49 49.60 -19.18 47.08
CA SER A 49 50.29 -18.19 47.89
C SER A 49 49.44 -16.97 48.23
N SER A 50 49.51 -16.69 49.49
CA SER A 50 49.33 -15.39 50.20
C SER A 50 47.87 -14.90 50.43
N VAL A 51 47.56 -15.03 51.68
CA VAL A 51 46.50 -14.33 52.39
C VAL A 51 46.71 -12.83 52.26
N THR A 52 46.02 -12.18 51.32
CA THR A 52 45.87 -10.76 51.33
C THR A 52 44.61 -10.35 52.07
N ARG A 53 44.80 -9.53 53.11
CA ARG A 53 43.76 -8.93 53.93
C ARG A 53 42.71 -8.27 53.00
N VAL A 54 41.51 -8.79 53.00
CA VAL A 54 40.37 -8.15 52.38
C VAL A 54 40.05 -6.90 53.13
N ALA A 55 40.51 -5.74 52.63
CA ALA A 55 40.05 -4.44 53.07
C ALA A 55 38.55 -4.33 52.70
N PHE A 56 37.68 -4.32 53.70
CA PHE A 56 36.28 -4.00 53.51
C PHE A 56 36.20 -2.57 53.01
N ARG A 57 35.97 -2.39 51.70
CA ARG A 57 35.53 -1.10 51.19
C ARG A 57 34.10 -0.85 51.67
N PRO A 58 33.78 0.27 52.23
CA PRO A 58 32.42 0.57 52.62
C PRO A 58 31.53 0.56 51.39
N ARG A 59 30.48 -0.24 51.45
CA ARG A 59 29.40 -0.33 50.47
C ARG A 59 28.92 1.11 50.25
N LYS A 60 29.18 1.66 49.05
CA LYS A 60 28.55 2.92 48.64
C LYS A 60 27.06 2.72 48.78
N GLN A 61 26.43 3.51 49.68
CA GLN A 61 24.99 3.54 49.81
C GLN A 61 24.39 3.78 48.44
N LEU A 62 23.58 2.86 47.96
CA LEU A 62 22.72 3.08 46.84
C LEU A 62 21.77 4.21 47.24
N VAL A 63 22.07 5.41 46.78
CA VAL A 63 21.12 6.50 46.86
C VAL A 63 19.96 6.05 46.00
N HIS A 64 18.87 5.65 46.64
CA HIS A 64 17.60 5.45 45.97
C HIS A 64 17.20 6.83 45.38
N PHE A 65 17.57 7.09 44.17
CA PHE A 65 16.88 8.09 43.38
C PHE A 65 15.44 7.61 43.26
N LYS A 66 14.59 8.12 44.10
CA LYS A 66 13.15 8.09 43.89
C LYS A 66 12.95 8.90 42.61
N VAL A 67 13.02 8.21 41.45
CA VAL A 67 12.52 8.75 40.18
C VAL A 67 11.02 8.90 40.46
N GLN A 68 10.63 10.04 41.00
CA GLN A 68 9.28 10.52 40.87
C GLN A 68 9.10 10.60 39.33
N ALA A 69 8.39 9.63 38.81
CA ALA A 69 7.78 9.77 37.51
C ALA A 69 6.90 11.02 37.63
N ALA A 70 7.45 12.17 37.31
CA ALA A 70 6.71 13.27 36.77
C ALA A 70 6.11 12.70 35.48
N VAL A 71 4.99 12.00 35.60
CA VAL A 71 4.10 11.70 34.52
C VAL A 71 3.66 13.08 34.06
N ALA A 72 4.38 13.52 33.04
CA ALA A 72 4.24 14.83 32.50
C ALA A 72 2.83 14.98 31.97
N GLU A 73 2.08 15.86 32.58
CA GLU A 73 0.91 16.53 31.97
C GLU A 73 1.29 17.32 30.71
N LYS A 74 2.50 17.13 30.20
CA LYS A 74 3.09 17.85 29.06
C LYS A 74 2.59 17.37 27.70
N ASP A 75 1.70 16.35 27.65
CA ASP A 75 1.27 15.72 26.40
C ASP A 75 -0.06 16.28 25.86
N ARG A 76 -0.69 17.23 26.55
CA ARG A 76 -2.01 17.78 26.14
C ARG A 76 -1.91 18.88 25.08
N ASP A 77 -0.77 19.52 24.90
CA ASP A 77 -0.60 20.68 24.01
C ASP A 77 0.34 20.43 22.83
N GLN A 78 0.86 19.22 22.67
CA GLN A 78 1.63 18.93 21.44
C GLN A 78 0.69 18.51 20.31
N PRO A 79 0.80 19.17 19.13
CA PRO A 79 -0.01 18.77 17.99
C PRO A 79 0.24 17.30 17.69
N LYS A 80 -0.83 16.53 17.59
CA LYS A 80 -0.75 15.12 17.31
C LYS A 80 -0.11 14.92 15.94
N TRP A 81 0.78 13.96 15.80
CA TRP A 81 1.57 13.77 14.58
C TRP A 81 0.74 13.64 13.31
N TRP A 82 -0.49 13.13 13.42
CA TRP A 82 -1.43 12.93 12.31
C TRP A 82 -2.24 14.18 11.95
N GLU A 83 -2.21 15.23 12.78
CA GLU A 83 -2.91 16.50 12.55
C GLU A 83 -2.13 17.43 11.62
N ARG A 84 -0.86 17.10 11.31
CA ARG A 84 -0.11 17.87 10.32
C ARG A 84 -0.80 17.78 8.96
N SER A 85 -1.13 18.93 8.40
CA SER A 85 -1.80 19.06 7.11
C SER A 85 -0.82 19.54 6.04
N VAL A 86 -0.95 18.98 4.84
CA VAL A 86 -0.32 19.42 3.60
C VAL A 86 -1.46 19.76 2.63
N PRO A 87 -1.34 20.78 1.76
CA PRO A 87 -2.46 21.26 0.94
C PRO A 87 -3.17 20.19 0.09
N ASN A 88 -2.46 19.16 -0.33
CA ASN A 88 -2.99 18.04 -1.12
C ASN A 88 -3.23 16.77 -0.29
N MET A 89 -3.26 16.89 1.05
CA MET A 89 -3.63 15.82 1.98
C MET A 89 -4.97 16.11 2.62
N VAL A 90 -5.90 15.16 2.54
CA VAL A 90 -7.26 15.28 3.08
C VAL A 90 -7.52 14.18 4.08
N ASP A 91 -8.03 14.54 5.26
CA ASP A 91 -8.51 13.58 6.25
C ASP A 91 -9.90 13.08 5.85
N ILE A 92 -10.11 11.77 5.99
CA ILE A 92 -11.36 11.09 5.64
C ILE A 92 -11.97 10.49 6.90
N HIS A 93 -13.17 10.93 7.24
CA HIS A 93 -13.89 10.50 8.44
C HIS A 93 -15.07 9.56 8.13
N SER A 94 -15.46 9.42 6.87
CA SER A 94 -16.56 8.56 6.49
C SER A 94 -16.37 7.93 5.10
N THR A 95 -17.08 6.82 4.86
CA THR A 95 -17.13 6.18 3.54
C THR A 95 -17.68 7.12 2.47
N GLN A 96 -18.64 7.98 2.84
CA GLN A 96 -19.24 8.93 1.90
C GLN A 96 -18.24 10.01 1.47
N GLU A 97 -17.45 10.54 2.42
CA GLU A 97 -16.36 11.48 2.11
C GLU A 97 -15.29 10.83 1.22
N PHE A 98 -14.95 9.58 1.50
CA PHE A 98 -14.01 8.82 0.70
C PHE A 98 -14.47 8.72 -0.76
N LEU A 99 -15.70 8.29 -1.00
CA LEU A 99 -16.27 8.17 -2.34
C LEU A 99 -16.38 9.53 -3.03
N SER A 100 -16.77 10.57 -2.29
CA SER A 100 -16.83 11.94 -2.80
C SER A 100 -15.45 12.45 -3.22
N ALA A 101 -14.42 12.22 -2.39
CA ALA A 101 -13.05 12.63 -2.70
C ALA A 101 -12.49 11.91 -3.94
N LEU A 102 -12.76 10.61 -4.10
CA LEU A 102 -12.41 9.86 -5.30
C LEU A 102 -13.11 10.41 -6.54
N GLY A 103 -14.42 10.70 -6.44
CA GLY A 103 -15.19 11.29 -7.54
C GLY A 103 -14.70 12.67 -7.96
N GLN A 104 -14.32 13.52 -6.99
CA GLN A 104 -13.79 14.86 -7.25
C GLN A 104 -12.34 14.85 -7.79
N ALA A 105 -11.59 13.80 -7.53
CA ALA A 105 -10.21 13.69 -7.99
C ALA A 105 -10.13 13.58 -9.53
N GLY A 106 -11.16 13.08 -10.21
CA GLY A 106 -11.16 12.86 -11.66
C GLY A 106 -10.03 11.92 -12.05
N ASP A 107 -9.23 12.29 -13.05
CA ASP A 107 -8.12 11.49 -13.55
C ASP A 107 -6.80 11.64 -12.74
N ARG A 108 -6.84 12.41 -11.67
CA ARG A 108 -5.69 12.55 -10.77
C ARG A 108 -5.37 11.22 -10.10
N LEU A 109 -4.07 10.97 -9.87
CA LEU A 109 -3.65 9.87 -9.01
C LEU A 109 -4.07 10.18 -7.57
N VAL A 110 -4.75 9.23 -6.92
CA VAL A 110 -5.14 9.31 -5.52
C VAL A 110 -4.41 8.23 -4.75
N ILE A 111 -3.72 8.64 -3.68
CA ILE A 111 -3.01 7.73 -2.78
C ILE A 111 -3.71 7.79 -1.43
N VAL A 112 -4.19 6.65 -0.98
CA VAL A 112 -4.88 6.51 0.30
C VAL A 112 -3.96 5.87 1.31
N GLU A 113 -3.68 6.55 2.42
CA GLU A 113 -2.99 6.00 3.58
C GLU A 113 -4.01 5.57 4.63
N PHE A 114 -3.98 4.30 4.99
CA PHE A 114 -4.69 3.79 6.17
C PHE A 114 -3.72 3.77 7.35
N TYR A 115 -4.04 4.50 8.39
CA TYR A 115 -3.20 4.66 9.57
C TYR A 115 -3.98 4.43 10.86
N GLY A 116 -3.25 4.25 11.98
CA GLY A 116 -3.81 4.25 13.32
C GLY A 116 -3.04 5.24 14.20
N THR A 117 -3.72 5.94 15.09
CA THR A 117 -3.10 6.93 15.98
C THR A 117 -2.05 6.31 16.90
N TRP A 118 -2.24 5.04 17.26
CA TRP A 118 -1.35 4.20 18.08
C TRP A 118 -0.24 3.51 17.27
N CYS A 119 -0.27 3.58 15.96
CA CYS A 119 0.63 2.84 15.07
C CYS A 119 2.01 3.52 15.00
N ALA A 120 3.01 2.94 15.65
CA ALA A 120 4.37 3.47 15.67
C ALA A 120 5.04 3.52 14.28
N SER A 121 4.77 2.52 13.41
CA SER A 121 5.29 2.50 12.04
C SER A 121 4.65 3.56 11.15
N CYS A 122 3.35 3.87 11.36
CA CYS A 122 2.67 4.97 10.69
C CYS A 122 3.30 6.31 11.10
N ARG A 123 3.46 6.55 12.41
CA ARG A 123 4.10 7.75 12.95
C ARG A 123 5.51 7.96 12.38
N ALA A 124 6.31 6.88 12.29
CA ALA A 124 7.67 6.96 11.76
C ALA A 124 7.70 7.28 10.25
N LEU A 125 6.71 6.78 9.48
CA LEU A 125 6.63 6.99 8.04
C LEU A 125 6.07 8.37 7.69
N PHE A 126 5.14 8.89 8.44
CA PHE A 126 4.34 10.08 8.16
C PHE A 126 5.15 11.33 7.75
N PRO A 127 6.29 11.69 8.40
CA PRO A 127 7.08 12.84 7.96
C PRO A 127 7.63 12.72 6.53
N LYS A 128 7.94 11.49 6.08
CA LYS A 128 8.37 11.25 4.69
C LYS A 128 7.19 11.31 3.74
N LEU A 129 6.03 10.83 4.16
CA LEU A 129 4.81 10.91 3.35
C LEU A 129 4.39 12.37 3.13
N CYS A 130 4.45 13.22 4.17
CA CYS A 130 4.19 14.66 4.03
C CYS A 130 5.12 15.31 3.00
N ARG A 131 6.42 15.03 3.06
CA ARG A 131 7.37 15.54 2.05
C ARG A 131 7.05 15.05 0.65
N THR A 132 6.71 13.77 0.52
CA THR A 132 6.30 13.22 -0.79
C THR A 132 5.04 13.90 -1.31
N ALA A 133 4.09 14.25 -0.44
CA ALA A 133 2.90 15.00 -0.84
C ALA A 133 3.26 16.44 -1.26
N GLU A 134 4.19 17.10 -0.55
CA GLU A 134 4.71 18.41 -0.91
C GLU A 134 5.45 18.38 -2.27
N ASP A 135 6.20 17.30 -2.56
CA ASP A 135 6.92 17.08 -3.82
C ASP A 135 5.98 16.78 -5.01
N HIS A 136 4.73 16.34 -4.75
CA HIS A 136 3.75 15.91 -5.75
C HIS A 136 2.39 16.59 -5.56
N PRO A 137 2.29 17.91 -5.81
CA PRO A 137 1.04 18.66 -5.60
C PRO A 137 -0.10 18.24 -6.53
N GLU A 138 0.21 17.59 -7.64
CA GLU A 138 -0.75 17.03 -8.60
C GLU A 138 -1.45 15.77 -8.07
N ILE A 139 -0.86 15.06 -7.12
CA ILE A 139 -1.42 13.85 -6.51
C ILE A 139 -2.31 14.25 -5.33
N LEU A 140 -3.45 13.59 -5.18
CA LEU A 140 -4.30 13.72 -4.02
C LEU A 140 -3.97 12.62 -2.99
N PHE A 141 -3.64 13.02 -1.77
CA PHE A 141 -3.41 12.10 -0.67
C PHE A 141 -4.64 12.08 0.25
N LEU A 142 -5.17 10.90 0.55
CA LEU A 142 -6.27 10.72 1.49
C LEU A 142 -5.75 9.99 2.73
N LYS A 143 -6.03 10.54 3.91
CA LYS A 143 -5.68 9.90 5.19
C LYS A 143 -6.93 9.29 5.81
N VAL A 144 -6.91 8.01 6.06
CA VAL A 144 -8.03 7.26 6.65
C VAL A 144 -7.60 6.69 7.99
N ASN A 145 -8.20 7.19 9.07
CA ASN A 145 -7.99 6.62 10.39
C ASN A 145 -8.73 5.29 10.50
N PHE A 146 -7.95 4.22 10.76
CA PHE A 146 -8.48 2.86 10.89
C PHE A 146 -9.51 2.73 12.03
N ASP A 147 -9.28 3.41 13.16
CA ASP A 147 -10.16 3.28 14.32
C ASP A 147 -11.51 3.95 14.11
N GLU A 148 -11.54 5.06 13.38
CA GLU A 148 -12.78 5.78 13.02
C GLU A 148 -13.54 5.08 11.89
N ASN A 149 -12.82 4.46 10.95
CA ASN A 149 -13.38 3.92 9.71
C ASN A 149 -13.26 2.38 9.63
N LYS A 150 -13.36 1.66 10.77
CA LYS A 150 -13.22 0.18 10.83
C LYS A 150 -14.06 -0.57 9.80
N PRO A 151 -15.36 -0.26 9.60
CA PRO A 151 -16.17 -0.97 8.61
C PRO A 151 -15.62 -0.82 7.19
N MET A 152 -15.23 0.40 6.80
CA MET A 152 -14.65 0.71 5.49
C MET A 152 -13.31 0.00 5.31
N CYS A 153 -12.41 0.09 6.29
CA CYS A 153 -11.10 -0.58 6.25
C CYS A 153 -11.25 -2.11 6.12
N LYS A 154 -12.24 -2.69 6.80
CA LYS A 154 -12.54 -4.12 6.70
C LYS A 154 -13.04 -4.50 5.31
N SER A 155 -13.94 -3.73 4.71
CA SER A 155 -14.44 -3.96 3.35
C SER A 155 -13.35 -3.82 2.29
N MET A 156 -12.38 -2.93 2.53
CA MET A 156 -11.21 -2.73 1.67
C MET A 156 -10.05 -3.69 1.95
N ASN A 157 -10.27 -4.71 2.81
CA ASN A 157 -9.29 -5.75 3.15
C ASN A 157 -7.99 -5.21 3.78
N VAL A 158 -8.05 -4.10 4.50
CA VAL A 158 -6.92 -3.52 5.23
C VAL A 158 -6.69 -4.33 6.51
N LYS A 159 -5.62 -5.13 6.56
CA LYS A 159 -5.29 -6.04 7.68
C LYS A 159 -4.08 -5.61 8.49
N VAL A 160 -3.23 -4.78 7.93
CA VAL A 160 -1.97 -4.31 8.53
C VAL A 160 -1.81 -2.82 8.32
N LEU A 161 -1.09 -2.13 9.20
CA LEU A 161 -0.85 -0.69 9.11
C LEU A 161 0.67 -0.39 9.14
N PRO A 162 1.13 0.64 8.43
CA PRO A 162 0.40 1.44 7.45
C PRO A 162 0.11 0.65 6.16
N TYR A 163 -1.00 0.97 5.51
CA TYR A 163 -1.43 0.34 4.26
C TYR A 163 -1.78 1.42 3.25
N PHE A 164 -1.48 1.16 1.98
CA PHE A 164 -1.68 2.12 0.90
C PHE A 164 -2.54 1.54 -0.20
N HIS A 165 -3.46 2.34 -0.72
CA HIS A 165 -4.17 2.07 -1.95
C HIS A 165 -3.91 3.19 -2.95
N PHE A 166 -3.79 2.82 -4.23
CA PHE A 166 -3.64 3.74 -5.35
C PHE A 166 -4.89 3.66 -6.20
N TYR A 167 -5.46 4.81 -6.52
CA TYR A 167 -6.65 4.94 -7.36
C TYR A 167 -6.42 5.94 -8.47
N ARG A 168 -7.10 5.75 -9.59
CA ARG A 168 -7.17 6.73 -10.66
C ARG A 168 -8.49 6.61 -11.40
N GLY A 169 -9.30 7.69 -11.41
CA GLY A 169 -10.48 7.87 -12.23
C GLY A 169 -11.26 6.61 -12.57
N ALA A 170 -11.50 6.37 -13.84
CA ALA A 170 -12.25 5.23 -14.34
C ALA A 170 -11.53 3.88 -14.18
N GLU A 171 -10.21 3.86 -13.91
CA GLU A 171 -9.46 2.62 -13.70
C GLU A 171 -9.73 2.01 -12.32
N GLY A 172 -10.22 2.81 -11.39
CA GLY A 172 -10.47 2.38 -10.03
C GLY A 172 -9.18 2.16 -9.24
N GLN A 173 -9.12 1.05 -8.49
CA GLN A 173 -7.95 0.70 -7.69
C GLN A 173 -6.85 0.08 -8.56
N LEU A 174 -5.69 0.75 -8.60
CA LEU A 174 -4.52 0.33 -9.39
C LEU A 174 -3.64 -0.67 -8.63
N GLU A 175 -3.32 -0.34 -7.39
CA GLU A 175 -2.41 -1.14 -6.55
C GLU A 175 -2.76 -0.99 -5.08
N SER A 176 -2.39 -1.99 -4.27
CA SER A 176 -2.50 -1.90 -2.81
C SER A 176 -1.42 -2.71 -2.11
N PHE A 177 -0.83 -2.15 -1.06
CA PHE A 177 0.22 -2.82 -0.29
C PHE A 177 0.46 -2.19 1.08
N SER A 178 1.07 -2.94 1.98
CA SER A 178 1.64 -2.40 3.22
C SER A 178 3.03 -1.85 2.99
N CYS A 179 3.34 -0.71 3.61
CA CYS A 179 4.64 -0.05 3.44
C CYS A 179 5.10 0.55 4.77
N SER A 180 6.18 0.00 5.34
CA SER A 180 6.86 0.61 6.49
C SER A 180 7.93 1.61 6.03
N LEU A 181 8.48 2.36 6.99
CA LEU A 181 9.58 3.31 6.71
C LEU A 181 10.78 2.65 5.99
N ALA A 182 11.11 1.41 6.34
CA ALA A 182 12.21 0.67 5.70
C ALA A 182 11.91 0.31 4.24
N LYS A 183 10.63 0.17 3.88
CA LYS A 183 10.18 -0.16 2.52
C LYS A 183 9.63 1.05 1.76
N PHE A 184 9.96 2.27 2.22
CA PHE A 184 9.41 3.50 1.63
C PHE A 184 9.75 3.68 0.15
N GLN A 185 10.83 3.06 -0.33
CA GLN A 185 11.17 3.06 -1.75
C GLN A 185 10.05 2.45 -2.60
N LYS A 186 9.38 1.38 -2.11
CA LYS A 186 8.23 0.79 -2.82
C LYS A 186 7.12 1.81 -3.09
N LEU A 187 6.86 2.72 -2.14
CA LEU A 187 5.86 3.78 -2.32
C LEU A 187 6.28 4.75 -3.43
N LYS A 188 7.56 5.14 -3.46
CA LYS A 188 8.11 6.01 -4.51
C LYS A 188 8.06 5.36 -5.89
N ASP A 189 8.41 4.08 -5.96
CA ASP A 189 8.38 3.31 -7.21
C ASP A 189 6.94 3.20 -7.75
N ALA A 190 5.97 2.96 -6.87
CA ALA A 190 4.56 2.95 -7.24
C ALA A 190 4.06 4.33 -7.70
N ILE A 191 4.50 5.42 -7.05
CA ILE A 191 4.21 6.78 -7.51
C ILE A 191 4.79 7.00 -8.92
N ALA A 192 6.06 6.67 -9.12
CA ALA A 192 6.70 6.83 -10.42
C ALA A 192 6.00 6.01 -11.53
N LEU A 193 5.55 4.81 -11.19
CA LEU A 193 4.82 3.94 -12.12
C LEU A 193 3.44 4.51 -12.48
N HIS A 194 2.70 4.97 -11.49
CA HIS A 194 1.30 5.38 -11.66
C HIS A 194 1.12 6.88 -11.92
N ASN A 195 2.12 7.72 -11.68
CA ASN A 195 2.06 9.17 -11.93
C ASN A 195 2.54 9.56 -13.34
N THR A 196 2.67 8.60 -14.24
CA THR A 196 2.99 8.89 -15.64
C THR A 196 1.81 9.58 -16.31
N ALA A 197 2.10 10.67 -17.03
CA ALA A 197 1.11 11.27 -17.93
C ALA A 197 0.62 10.19 -18.88
N ARG A 198 -0.69 9.94 -18.92
CA ARG A 198 -1.25 9.14 -19.99
C ARG A 198 -0.86 9.81 -21.31
N CYS A 199 -0.19 9.08 -22.19
CA CYS A 199 -0.28 9.40 -23.61
C CYS A 199 -1.78 9.36 -23.90
N SER A 200 -2.38 10.53 -24.05
CA SER A 200 -3.76 10.65 -24.54
C SER A 200 -3.72 10.05 -25.94
N ILE A 201 -4.00 8.76 -26.04
CA ILE A 201 -4.51 8.20 -27.28
C ILE A 201 -5.77 9.01 -27.45
N GLY A 202 -5.76 9.94 -28.43
CA GLY A 202 -6.90 10.82 -28.70
C GLY A 202 -8.20 10.00 -28.70
N PRO A 203 -9.36 10.64 -28.55
CA PRO A 203 -10.62 9.94 -28.47
C PRO A 203 -10.64 8.85 -29.52
N PRO A 204 -11.13 7.62 -29.21
CA PRO A 204 -11.14 6.55 -30.19
C PRO A 204 -11.79 7.08 -31.45
N LYS A 205 -11.08 7.02 -32.58
CA LYS A 205 -11.66 7.44 -33.86
C LYS A 205 -12.92 6.62 -34.05
N GLY A 206 -14.05 7.26 -33.75
CA GLY A 206 -15.36 6.64 -33.94
C GLY A 206 -15.54 6.34 -35.44
N VAL A 207 -16.41 5.38 -35.73
CA VAL A 207 -16.78 5.03 -37.10
C VAL A 207 -17.30 6.25 -37.89
N GLY A 208 -17.67 7.37 -37.19
CA GLY A 208 -18.05 8.62 -37.82
C GLY A 208 -16.90 9.47 -38.41
N ASP A 209 -15.65 9.16 -38.09
CA ASP A 209 -14.48 9.85 -38.64
C ASP A 209 -14.00 9.26 -39.99
N LEU A 210 -14.68 8.25 -40.50
CA LEU A 210 -14.53 7.81 -41.86
C LEU A 210 -15.10 8.92 -42.76
N ILE A 211 -14.25 9.80 -43.26
CA ILE A 211 -14.61 10.78 -44.27
C ILE A 211 -15.08 9.96 -45.47
N LEU A 212 -16.41 9.96 -45.65
CA LEU A 212 -16.99 9.53 -46.92
C LEU A 212 -16.43 10.50 -47.96
N GLU A 213 -15.48 10.06 -48.75
CA GLU A 213 -15.03 10.75 -49.97
C GLU A 213 -16.29 11.15 -50.72
N PRO A 214 -16.52 12.44 -51.01
CA PRO A 214 -17.67 12.81 -51.80
C PRO A 214 -17.58 12.11 -53.16
N SER A 215 -18.53 11.20 -53.39
CA SER A 215 -18.71 10.49 -54.65
C SER A 215 -18.66 11.53 -55.77
N SER A 216 -17.64 11.45 -56.63
CA SER A 216 -17.51 12.28 -57.78
C SER A 216 -18.71 12.04 -58.70
N VAL A 217 -19.64 12.98 -58.68
CA VAL A 217 -20.77 13.05 -59.65
C VAL A 217 -20.17 13.21 -61.03
N PRO A 218 -20.47 12.33 -62.03
CA PRO A 218 -20.03 12.53 -63.37
C PRO A 218 -20.62 13.84 -63.91
N LYS A 219 -19.76 14.76 -64.38
CA LYS A 219 -20.15 15.95 -65.11
C LYS A 219 -20.76 15.53 -66.44
N ASP A 220 -22.05 15.60 -66.56
CA ASP A 220 -22.72 15.51 -67.86
C ASP A 220 -22.25 16.65 -68.75
N LYS A 221 -21.77 16.29 -69.89
CA LYS A 221 -21.25 17.17 -70.98
C LYS A 221 -22.46 17.79 -71.66
N PRO A 222 -22.57 19.13 -71.83
CA PRO A 222 -23.62 19.70 -72.60
C PRO A 222 -23.44 19.35 -74.09
N SER A 223 -24.48 18.78 -74.71
CA SER A 223 -24.55 18.55 -76.14
C SER A 223 -24.77 19.88 -76.86
N GLU A 224 -23.82 20.23 -77.67
CA GLU A 224 -23.87 21.36 -78.59
C GLU A 224 -24.80 21.01 -79.72
N SER A 225 -25.96 21.65 -79.81
CA SER A 225 -26.86 21.57 -80.95
C SER A 225 -26.48 22.65 -81.95
N ALA A 226 -25.90 22.23 -83.06
CA ALA A 226 -25.73 23.03 -84.24
C ALA A 226 -27.11 23.22 -84.93
N SER A 227 -27.49 24.44 -85.23
CA SER A 227 -28.57 24.78 -86.19
C SER A 227 -27.98 25.52 -87.38
N SER A 228 -28.38 25.05 -88.49
CA SER A 228 -28.24 25.67 -89.78
C SER A 228 -29.01 26.95 -89.93
#